data_a4e843c66e9763c46f2b1b0ff6eda6cb
#
_entry.id   a4e843c66e9763c46f2b1b0ff6eda6cb
#
_cell.length_a   1.000
_cell.length_b   1.000
_cell.length_c   1.000
_cell.angle_alpha   90.00
_cell.angle_beta   90.00
_cell.angle_gamma   90.00
#
_symmetry.space_group_name_H-M   'P 1'
#
loop_
_entity.id
_entity.type
_entity.pdbx_description
1 polymer ?
#
loop_
_entity_poly.entity_id
_entity_poly.type
_entity_poly.pdbx_seq_one_letter_code
_entity_poly.pdbx_strand_id
1 'polypeptide(L)'
;MCIRDRVDASVEVPVIKQLSQSGFTYEGGIKLPPELISLALALSLYTATFIAECVRAGVQGVSKGQKEAAASIGLTPNQVLKLVVMPQALRIIIPPTTNQYLNLTKNSSLAAAIAYPDLVLVFAGTALMQTGRAIEIVSITMLTYLSLSISISIFMNWYNKKIAIKEK
;
A
#
# COMPACT_ATOMS: atom_id res chain seq x y z
N MET A 1 35.11 6.49 18.36
CA MET A 1 34.74 7.33 17.22
C MET A 1 33.23 7.47 17.25
N CYS A 2 32.73 8.60 17.75
CA CYS A 2 31.34 8.83 18.09
C CYS A 2 30.52 8.99 16.80
N ILE A 3 29.56 8.05 16.58
CA ILE A 3 28.50 8.18 15.59
C ILE A 3 27.43 9.13 16.18
N ARG A 4 27.77 10.39 16.38
CA ARG A 4 26.85 11.38 16.99
C ARG A 4 26.49 12.54 16.09
N ASP A 5 26.80 12.46 14.81
CA ASP A 5 26.40 13.46 13.83
C ASP A 5 25.57 12.80 12.71
N ARG A 6 24.54 12.06 13.10
CA ARG A 6 23.46 11.80 12.18
C ARG A 6 22.67 13.11 12.13
N VAL A 7 22.88 13.88 11.08
CA VAL A 7 22.08 15.06 10.74
C VAL A 7 20.62 14.63 10.84
N ASP A 8 19.91 15.18 11.82
CA ASP A 8 18.47 14.99 11.98
C ASP A 8 17.76 15.71 10.81
N ALA A 9 17.80 15.09 9.64
CA ALA A 9 17.04 15.53 8.47
C ALA A 9 15.57 15.11 8.63
N SER A 10 14.94 15.54 9.72
CA SER A 10 13.51 15.36 9.91
C SER A 10 12.77 16.48 9.18
N VAL A 11 11.84 16.12 8.31
CA VAL A 11 10.93 17.10 7.70
C VAL A 11 9.87 17.43 8.76
N GLU A 12 9.99 18.63 9.35
CA GLU A 12 9.00 19.13 10.29
C GLU A 12 7.82 19.73 9.51
N VAL A 13 6.63 19.17 9.68
CA VAL A 13 5.41 19.81 9.18
C VAL A 13 4.95 20.80 10.26
N PRO A 14 5.01 22.12 10.02
CA PRO A 14 4.67 23.11 11.03
C PRO A 14 3.17 23.05 11.34
N VAL A 15 2.86 22.83 12.62
CA VAL A 15 1.50 22.99 13.15
C VAL A 15 1.47 24.32 13.89
N ILE A 16 0.56 25.23 13.48
CA ILE A 16 0.36 26.51 14.14
C ILE A 16 -0.17 26.26 15.54
N LYS A 17 0.65 26.50 16.55
CA LYS A 17 0.24 26.51 17.95
C LYS A 17 0.23 27.94 18.46
N GLN A 18 -0.92 28.35 19.00
CA GLN A 18 -1.32 29.59 19.67
C GLN A 18 -0.31 30.75 19.85
N LEU A 19 -0.85 31.96 19.62
CA LEU A 19 -0.19 33.24 19.91
C LEU A 19 0.38 33.27 21.32
N SER A 20 1.70 33.28 21.44
CA SER A 20 2.40 33.79 22.60
C SER A 20 2.60 35.30 22.43
N GLN A 21 2.63 36.05 23.53
CA GLN A 21 2.71 37.53 23.54
C GLN A 21 3.94 38.13 22.81
N SER A 22 4.82 37.33 22.22
CA SER A 22 6.06 37.78 21.57
C SER A 22 6.16 37.43 20.07
N GLY A 23 5.06 37.08 19.39
CA GLY A 23 5.08 36.77 17.96
C GLY A 23 4.68 35.34 17.63
N PHE A 24 4.55 35.05 16.34
CA PHE A 24 4.24 33.70 15.84
C PHE A 24 5.45 32.80 16.03
N THR A 25 5.40 31.92 17.02
CA THR A 25 6.40 30.88 17.21
C THR A 25 5.81 29.55 16.72
N TYR A 26 6.46 28.94 15.76
CA TYR A 26 6.12 27.60 15.30
C TYR A 26 6.75 26.60 16.27
N GLU A 27 5.97 26.12 17.24
CA GLU A 27 6.38 25.02 18.10
C GLU A 27 5.52 23.81 17.85
N GLY A 28 6.18 22.72 17.52
CA GLY A 28 5.56 21.41 17.32
C GLY A 28 5.18 21.15 15.88
N GLY A 29 5.61 20.04 15.40
CA GLY A 29 5.31 19.45 14.11
C GLY A 29 5.41 17.94 14.22
N ILE A 30 4.82 17.22 13.28
CA ILE A 30 5.04 15.79 13.14
C ILE A 30 6.45 15.63 12.56
N LYS A 31 7.38 15.09 13.33
CA LYS A 31 8.71 14.74 12.83
C LYS A 31 8.59 13.51 11.95
N LEU A 32 8.74 13.69 10.66
CA LEU A 32 8.78 12.59 9.70
C LEU A 32 10.26 12.19 9.48
N PRO A 33 10.67 11.02 9.96
CA PRO A 33 12.03 10.54 9.71
C PRO A 33 12.22 10.32 8.20
N PRO A 34 13.40 10.66 7.64
CA PRO A 34 13.68 10.51 6.20
C PRO A 34 13.58 9.05 5.74
N GLU A 35 13.82 8.11 6.64
CA GLU A 35 13.67 6.67 6.41
C GLU A 35 12.22 6.31 6.06
N LEU A 36 11.24 6.90 6.77
CA LEU A 36 9.82 6.68 6.49
C LEU A 36 9.42 7.23 5.11
N ILE A 37 9.89 8.44 4.79
CA ILE A 37 9.57 9.08 3.50
C ILE A 37 10.17 8.27 2.34
N SER A 38 11.44 7.88 2.46
CA SER A 38 12.12 7.10 1.43
C SER A 38 11.48 5.72 1.25
N LEU A 39 11.11 5.05 2.33
CA LEU A 39 10.40 3.77 2.29
C LEU A 39 9.03 3.90 1.63
N ALA A 40 8.25 4.91 2.05
CA ALA A 40 6.91 5.15 1.50
C ALA A 40 6.96 5.43 -0.01
N LEU A 41 7.91 6.26 -0.46
CA LEU A 41 8.11 6.53 -1.87
C LEU A 41 8.56 5.28 -2.64
N ALA A 42 9.53 4.54 -2.12
CA ALA A 42 10.04 3.34 -2.77
C ALA A 42 8.94 2.27 -2.91
N LEU A 43 8.21 1.96 -1.83
CA LEU A 43 7.12 0.99 -1.86
C LEU A 43 5.95 1.45 -2.73
N SER A 44 5.63 2.75 -2.71
CA SER A 44 4.55 3.30 -3.54
C SER A 44 4.88 3.19 -5.03
N LEU A 45 6.08 3.60 -5.44
CA LEU A 45 6.51 3.52 -6.82
C LEU A 45 6.62 2.06 -7.29
N TYR A 46 7.20 1.19 -6.48
CA TYR A 46 7.31 -0.24 -6.77
C TYR A 46 5.92 -0.86 -6.97
N THR A 47 5.00 -0.65 -6.03
CA THR A 47 3.66 -1.24 -6.11
C THR A 47 2.83 -0.63 -7.24
N ALA A 48 3.01 0.68 -7.51
CA ALA A 48 2.30 1.36 -8.59
C ALA A 48 2.60 0.76 -9.97
N THR A 49 3.85 0.33 -10.23
CA THR A 49 4.21 -0.30 -11.51
C THR A 49 3.45 -1.62 -11.72
N PHE A 50 3.33 -2.46 -10.69
CA PHE A 50 2.57 -3.71 -10.79
C PHE A 50 1.08 -3.48 -10.92
N ILE A 51 0.52 -2.51 -10.18
CA ILE A 51 -0.90 -2.15 -10.31
C ILE A 51 -1.18 -1.61 -11.72
N ALA A 52 -0.28 -0.78 -12.26
CA ALA A 52 -0.41 -0.26 -13.62
C ALA A 52 -0.45 -1.39 -14.67
N GLU A 53 0.40 -2.41 -14.55
CA GLU A 53 0.36 -3.58 -15.42
C GLU A 53 -0.91 -4.41 -15.24
N CYS A 54 -1.43 -4.57 -14.02
CA CYS A 54 -2.71 -5.23 -13.79
C CYS A 54 -3.86 -4.47 -14.48
N VAL A 55 -3.86 -3.15 -14.39
CA VAL A 55 -4.88 -2.31 -15.05
C VAL A 55 -4.76 -2.41 -16.58
N ARG A 56 -3.54 -2.32 -17.10
CA ARG A 56 -3.29 -2.46 -18.52
C ARG A 56 -3.76 -3.82 -19.05
N ALA A 57 -3.37 -4.90 -18.39
CA ALA A 57 -3.79 -6.25 -18.76
C ALA A 57 -5.32 -6.41 -18.67
N GLY A 58 -5.97 -5.85 -17.67
CA GLY A 58 -7.42 -5.90 -17.53
C GLY A 58 -8.17 -5.17 -18.66
N VAL A 59 -7.70 -3.99 -19.04
CA VAL A 59 -8.30 -3.24 -20.16
C VAL A 59 -8.05 -3.93 -21.51
N GLN A 60 -6.87 -4.50 -21.71
CA GLN A 60 -6.53 -5.26 -22.92
C GLN A 60 -7.25 -6.61 -22.99
N GLY A 61 -7.57 -7.20 -21.85
CA GLY A 61 -8.28 -8.48 -21.75
C GLY A 61 -9.74 -8.44 -22.22
N VAL A 62 -10.32 -7.24 -22.37
CA VAL A 62 -11.68 -7.10 -22.93
C VAL A 62 -11.64 -7.33 -24.44
N SER A 63 -12.46 -8.26 -24.92
CA SER A 63 -12.47 -8.69 -26.33
C SER A 63 -12.70 -7.55 -27.30
N LYS A 64 -11.99 -7.56 -28.45
CA LYS A 64 -12.14 -6.55 -29.49
C LYS A 64 -13.57 -6.53 -30.06
N GLY A 65 -14.22 -7.69 -30.22
CA GLY A 65 -15.57 -7.80 -30.74
C GLY A 65 -16.60 -7.02 -29.92
N GLN A 66 -16.44 -6.97 -28.58
CA GLN A 66 -17.35 -6.19 -27.74
C GLN A 66 -17.16 -4.67 -27.95
N LYS A 67 -15.94 -4.22 -28.17
CA LYS A 67 -15.64 -2.83 -28.49
C LYS A 67 -16.21 -2.44 -29.87
N GLU A 68 -16.06 -3.31 -30.85
CA GLU A 68 -16.58 -3.14 -32.21
C GLU A 68 -18.11 -3.16 -32.24
N ALA A 69 -18.74 -4.10 -31.54
CA ALA A 69 -20.19 -4.17 -31.41
C ALA A 69 -20.75 -2.90 -30.75
N ALA A 70 -20.10 -2.40 -29.71
CA ALA A 70 -20.50 -1.16 -29.05
C ALA A 70 -20.36 0.07 -30.01
N ALA A 71 -19.32 0.10 -30.82
CA ALA A 71 -19.13 1.14 -31.82
C ALA A 71 -20.18 1.07 -32.93
N SER A 72 -20.58 -0.14 -33.34
CA SER A 72 -21.60 -0.35 -34.39
C SER A 72 -22.99 0.18 -34.02
N ILE A 73 -23.31 0.21 -32.71
CA ILE A 73 -24.56 0.81 -32.20
C ILE A 73 -24.44 2.34 -31.97
N GLY A 74 -23.33 2.96 -32.39
CA GLY A 74 -23.16 4.44 -32.38
C GLY A 74 -22.59 4.99 -31.07
N LEU A 75 -22.05 4.16 -30.17
CA LEU A 75 -21.41 4.65 -28.96
C LEU A 75 -20.08 5.36 -29.27
N THR A 76 -19.88 6.53 -28.66
CA THR A 76 -18.61 7.25 -28.77
C THR A 76 -17.49 6.49 -28.02
N PRO A 77 -16.20 6.66 -28.36
CA PRO A 77 -15.09 5.96 -27.70
C PRO A 77 -15.10 6.08 -26.17
N ASN A 78 -15.46 7.22 -25.63
CA ASN A 78 -15.59 7.44 -24.19
C ASN A 78 -16.74 6.66 -23.56
N GLN A 79 -17.86 6.53 -24.29
CA GLN A 79 -19.00 5.72 -23.85
C GLN A 79 -18.67 4.23 -23.91
N VAL A 80 -18.00 3.77 -24.97
CA VAL A 80 -17.48 2.39 -25.07
C VAL A 80 -16.57 2.08 -23.89
N LEU A 81 -15.65 2.97 -23.56
CA LEU A 81 -14.75 2.77 -22.42
C LEU A 81 -15.52 2.67 -21.10
N LYS A 82 -16.42 3.59 -20.82
CA LYS A 82 -17.13 3.66 -19.53
C LYS A 82 -18.20 2.60 -19.35
N LEU A 83 -18.96 2.30 -20.40
CA LEU A 83 -20.15 1.44 -20.31
C LEU A 83 -19.85 -0.02 -20.61
N VAL A 84 -18.86 -0.31 -21.45
CA VAL A 84 -18.55 -1.67 -21.90
C VAL A 84 -17.23 -2.17 -21.35
N VAL A 85 -16.16 -1.41 -21.54
CA VAL A 85 -14.79 -1.87 -21.19
C VAL A 85 -14.56 -1.84 -19.69
N MET A 86 -14.86 -0.72 -18.99
CA MET A 86 -14.56 -0.57 -17.57
C MET A 86 -15.25 -1.61 -16.67
N PRO A 87 -16.54 -1.92 -16.83
CA PRO A 87 -17.18 -2.93 -15.98
C PRO A 87 -16.56 -4.32 -16.12
N GLN A 88 -16.12 -4.66 -17.33
CA GLN A 88 -15.49 -5.95 -17.62
C GLN A 88 -14.02 -5.97 -17.18
N ALA A 89 -13.29 -4.89 -17.48
CA ALA A 89 -11.88 -4.73 -17.09
C ALA A 89 -11.71 -4.80 -15.56
N LEU A 90 -12.58 -4.16 -14.78
CA LEU A 90 -12.52 -4.20 -13.31
C LEU A 90 -12.57 -5.63 -12.75
N ARG A 91 -13.33 -6.52 -13.36
CA ARG A 91 -13.39 -7.93 -12.95
C ARG A 91 -12.05 -8.65 -13.14
N ILE A 92 -11.31 -8.27 -14.18
CA ILE A 92 -9.98 -8.83 -14.49
C ILE A 92 -8.92 -8.19 -13.61
N ILE A 93 -9.05 -6.89 -13.31
CA ILE A 93 -8.07 -6.09 -12.55
C ILE A 93 -8.09 -6.43 -11.05
N ILE A 94 -9.26 -6.59 -10.45
CA ILE A 94 -9.39 -6.67 -8.99
C ILE A 94 -8.69 -7.89 -8.36
N PRO A 95 -8.80 -9.13 -8.91
CA PRO A 95 -8.13 -10.28 -8.32
C PRO A 95 -6.59 -10.13 -8.24
N PRO A 96 -5.86 -9.77 -9.32
CA PRO A 96 -4.42 -9.60 -9.23
C PRO A 96 -4.01 -8.38 -8.38
N THR A 97 -4.83 -7.31 -8.35
CA THR A 97 -4.57 -6.15 -7.48
C THR A 97 -4.66 -6.54 -6.00
N THR A 98 -5.55 -7.45 -5.63
CA THR A 98 -5.62 -7.98 -4.26
C THR A 98 -4.29 -8.60 -3.82
N ASN A 99 -3.64 -9.36 -4.71
CA ASN A 99 -2.32 -9.94 -4.43
C ASN A 99 -1.25 -8.87 -4.24
N GLN A 100 -1.34 -7.73 -4.93
CA GLN A 100 -0.40 -6.61 -4.75
C GLN A 100 -0.55 -5.96 -3.37
N TYR A 101 -1.76 -5.81 -2.84
CA TYR A 101 -1.97 -5.33 -1.47
C TYR A 101 -1.40 -6.30 -0.42
N LEU A 102 -1.57 -7.60 -0.61
CA LEU A 102 -0.98 -8.62 0.27
C LEU A 102 0.56 -8.59 0.20
N ASN A 103 1.12 -8.43 -0.99
CA ASN A 103 2.57 -8.29 -1.17
C ASN A 103 3.09 -6.99 -0.53
N LEU A 104 2.37 -5.87 -0.67
CA LEU A 104 2.73 -4.60 -0.04
C LEU A 104 2.81 -4.74 1.48
N THR A 105 1.84 -5.42 2.09
CA THR A 105 1.82 -5.68 3.54
C THR A 105 3.03 -6.47 3.99
N LYS A 106 3.47 -7.47 3.21
CA LYS A 106 4.69 -8.24 3.49
C LYS A 106 5.96 -7.42 3.25
N ASN A 107 5.99 -6.65 2.16
CA ASN A 107 7.13 -5.82 1.79
C ASN A 107 7.34 -4.64 2.75
N SER A 108 6.32 -4.25 3.54
CA SER A 108 6.51 -3.24 4.59
C SER A 108 7.56 -3.67 5.63
N SER A 109 7.77 -4.97 5.81
CA SER A 109 8.83 -5.51 6.68
C SER A 109 10.26 -5.19 6.22
N LEU A 110 10.44 -4.75 4.96
CA LEU A 110 11.72 -4.24 4.47
C LEU A 110 12.17 -2.95 5.19
N ALA A 111 11.26 -2.30 5.91
CA ALA A 111 11.58 -1.19 6.81
C ALA A 111 12.68 -1.56 7.82
N ALA A 112 12.71 -2.81 8.26
CA ALA A 112 13.75 -3.31 9.16
C ALA A 112 15.16 -3.18 8.56
N ALA A 113 15.31 -3.32 7.25
CA ALA A 113 16.61 -3.21 6.57
C ALA A 113 17.21 -1.79 6.60
N ILE A 114 16.35 -0.77 6.71
CA ILE A 114 16.75 0.65 6.85
C ILE A 114 16.72 1.13 8.31
N ALA A 115 16.66 0.19 9.27
CA ALA A 115 16.56 0.44 10.70
C ALA A 115 15.35 1.31 11.12
N TYR A 116 14.30 1.36 10.31
CA TYR A 116 13.03 1.96 10.71
C TYR A 116 12.26 0.98 11.60
N PRO A 117 11.78 1.40 12.79
CA PRO A 117 11.11 0.52 13.72
C PRO A 117 9.74 0.08 13.19
N ASP A 118 9.74 -1.06 12.52
CA ASP A 118 8.55 -1.77 12.12
C ASP A 118 8.31 -2.97 13.05
N LEU A 119 7.25 -3.73 12.79
CA LEU A 119 6.88 -4.90 13.57
C LEU A 119 8.02 -5.95 13.62
N VAL A 120 8.71 -6.17 12.50
CA VAL A 120 9.82 -7.14 12.45
C VAL A 120 11.00 -6.66 13.26
N LEU A 121 11.41 -5.40 13.13
CA LEU A 121 12.54 -4.86 13.85
C LEU A 121 12.27 -4.81 15.38
N VAL A 122 11.05 -4.45 15.77
CA VAL A 122 10.67 -4.41 17.19
C VAL A 122 10.63 -5.81 17.80
N PHE A 123 9.99 -6.76 17.17
CA PHE A 123 9.87 -8.11 17.71
C PHE A 123 11.14 -8.95 17.47
N ALA A 124 11.55 -9.15 16.23
CA ALA A 124 12.68 -10.01 15.91
C ALA A 124 14.04 -9.34 16.17
N GLY A 125 14.13 -8.01 16.14
CA GLY A 125 15.33 -7.26 16.52
C GLY A 125 15.41 -7.03 18.03
N THR A 126 14.55 -6.18 18.58
CA THR A 126 14.66 -5.69 19.95
C THR A 126 14.21 -6.73 20.98
N ALA A 127 13.00 -7.30 20.82
CA ALA A 127 12.46 -8.22 21.81
C ALA A 127 13.25 -9.53 21.86
N LEU A 128 13.72 -10.03 20.71
CA LEU A 128 14.55 -11.22 20.64
C LEU A 128 15.89 -11.03 21.37
N MET A 129 16.55 -9.87 21.15
CA MET A 129 17.83 -9.55 21.80
C MET A 129 17.69 -9.41 23.32
N GLN A 130 16.54 -8.93 23.80
CA GLN A 130 16.30 -8.72 25.24
C GLN A 130 15.90 -9.99 25.97
N THR A 131 15.14 -10.88 25.33
CA THR A 131 14.55 -12.06 26.01
C THR A 131 15.25 -13.36 25.68
N GLY A 132 15.96 -13.45 24.56
CA GLY A 132 16.60 -14.68 24.08
C GLY A 132 15.63 -15.79 23.64
N ARG A 133 14.31 -15.54 23.67
CA ARG A 133 13.25 -16.51 23.35
C ARG A 133 12.87 -16.48 21.87
N ALA A 134 13.76 -17.00 21.02
CA ALA A 134 13.62 -16.90 19.57
C ALA A 134 12.32 -17.53 19.03
N ILE A 135 11.96 -18.73 19.49
CA ILE A 135 10.81 -19.46 18.95
C ILE A 135 9.49 -18.73 19.25
N GLU A 136 9.34 -18.23 20.47
CA GLU A 136 8.13 -17.54 20.90
C GLU A 136 7.93 -16.24 20.12
N ILE A 137 8.99 -15.44 20.01
CA ILE A 137 8.93 -14.12 19.34
C ILE A 137 8.70 -14.25 17.85
N VAL A 138 9.40 -15.17 17.18
CA VAL A 138 9.20 -15.44 15.76
C VAL A 138 7.77 -15.93 15.50
N SER A 139 7.26 -16.83 16.35
CA SER A 139 5.88 -17.32 16.25
C SER A 139 4.85 -16.19 16.38
N ILE A 140 5.02 -15.29 17.34
CA ILE A 140 4.13 -14.13 17.53
C ILE A 140 4.19 -13.21 16.29
N THR A 141 5.38 -12.93 15.79
CA THR A 141 5.57 -12.10 14.60
C THR A 141 4.88 -12.72 13.37
N MET A 142 5.05 -14.02 13.16
CA MET A 142 4.39 -14.72 12.06
C MET A 142 2.87 -14.73 12.21
N LEU A 143 2.34 -14.94 13.42
CA LEU A 143 0.91 -14.91 13.68
C LEU A 143 0.30 -13.54 13.45
N THR A 144 1.00 -12.45 13.79
CA THR A 144 0.53 -11.09 13.52
C THR A 144 0.47 -10.81 12.01
N TYR A 145 1.49 -11.16 11.24
CA TYR A 145 1.45 -11.03 9.78
C TYR A 145 0.39 -11.91 9.13
N LEU A 146 0.20 -13.13 9.65
CA LEU A 146 -0.84 -14.03 9.17
C LEU A 146 -2.23 -13.43 9.41
N SER A 147 -2.50 -12.90 10.62
CA SER A 147 -3.77 -12.28 10.96
C SER A 147 -4.08 -11.06 10.10
N LEU A 148 -3.09 -10.20 9.85
CA LEU A 148 -3.21 -9.06 8.94
C LEU A 148 -3.50 -9.51 7.50
N SER A 149 -2.77 -10.53 7.02
CA SER A 149 -2.96 -11.06 5.66
C SER A 149 -4.35 -11.67 5.48
N ILE A 150 -4.83 -12.41 6.48
CA ILE A 150 -6.18 -12.99 6.47
C ILE A 150 -7.24 -11.88 6.48
N SER A 151 -7.08 -10.86 7.32
CA SER A 151 -8.01 -9.73 7.39
C SER A 151 -8.13 -9.00 6.05
N ILE A 152 -6.99 -8.70 5.42
CA ILE A 152 -6.95 -8.08 4.09
C ILE A 152 -7.61 -9.00 3.05
N SER A 153 -7.31 -10.31 3.08
CA SER A 153 -7.86 -11.29 2.15
C SER A 153 -9.38 -11.39 2.27
N ILE A 154 -9.92 -11.44 3.49
CA ILE A 154 -11.36 -11.48 3.74
C ILE A 154 -12.03 -10.20 3.22
N PHE A 155 -11.47 -9.04 3.53
CA PHE A 155 -11.99 -7.75 3.08
C PHE A 155 -12.03 -7.66 1.55
N MET A 156 -10.92 -8.01 0.90
CA MET A 156 -10.82 -7.97 -0.55
C MET A 156 -11.71 -9.00 -1.24
N ASN A 157 -11.86 -10.19 -0.65
CA ASN A 157 -12.76 -11.21 -1.18
C ASN A 157 -14.24 -10.81 -1.05
N TRP A 158 -14.59 -10.16 0.06
CA TRP A 158 -15.94 -9.57 0.22
C TRP A 158 -16.19 -8.46 -0.83
N TYR A 159 -15.20 -7.58 -1.04
CA TYR A 159 -15.25 -6.53 -2.05
C TYR A 159 -15.38 -7.09 -3.47
N ASN A 160 -14.61 -8.13 -3.78
CA ASN A 160 -14.67 -8.87 -5.04
C ASN A 160 -16.08 -9.44 -5.31
N LYS A 161 -16.69 -10.08 -4.30
CA LYS A 161 -18.04 -10.62 -4.42
C LYS A 161 -19.10 -9.53 -4.68
N LYS A 162 -18.89 -8.33 -4.14
CA LYS A 162 -19.82 -7.21 -4.34
C LYS A 162 -19.75 -6.64 -5.77
N ILE A 163 -18.55 -6.66 -6.39
CA ILE A 163 -18.33 -6.15 -7.75
C ILE A 163 -18.58 -7.22 -8.82
N ALA A 164 -18.44 -8.50 -8.47
CA ALA A 164 -18.81 -9.59 -9.35
C ALA A 164 -20.31 -9.51 -9.65
N ILE A 165 -20.66 -8.97 -10.82
CA ILE A 165 -22.05 -8.98 -11.30
C ILE A 165 -22.42 -10.44 -11.56
N LYS A 166 -23.50 -10.90 -10.93
CA LYS A 166 -24.04 -12.24 -11.19
C LYS A 166 -24.39 -12.34 -12.67
N GLU A 167 -23.69 -13.19 -13.40
CA GLU A 167 -24.21 -13.68 -14.68
C GLU A 167 -25.51 -14.42 -14.38
N LYS A 168 -26.61 -13.90 -14.94
CA LYS A 168 -27.87 -14.66 -15.09
C LYS A 168 -27.84 -15.40 -16.40
#